data_83dd66b521363fd98639a71e58feec73
#
_entry.id   83dd66b521363fd98639a71e58feec73
#
_cell.length_a   1.000
_cell.length_b   1.000
_cell.length_c   1.000
_cell.angle_alpha   90.00
_cell.angle_beta   90.00
_cell.angle_gamma   90.00
#
_symmetry.space_group_name_H-M   'P 1'
#
loop_
_entity.id
_entity.type
_entity.pdbx_description
1 polymer ?
#
loop_
_entity_poly.entity_id
_entity_poly.type
_entity_poly.pdbx_seq_one_letter_code
_entity_poly.pdbx_strand_id
1 'polypeptide(L)'
;MPRIPFHYVDLRTFCYETEQVTRVERALRTLLPEEFEVARTESEGHHGDRIVVLSARVENADGVRYVLTRLAELPEFERLLDELDDRVTDNTELFLRLDKQAAFQGEIRRGDGITLRAKVEAYPATKEAAVENAREALD
;
A
#
# COMPACT_ATOMS: atom_id res chain seq x y z
N MET A 1 16.55 12.16 13.09
CA MET A 1 15.75 11.78 11.92
C MET A 1 14.31 12.23 12.11
N PRO A 2 13.66 12.74 11.05
CA PRO A 2 12.26 13.09 11.16
C PRO A 2 11.43 11.86 11.52
N ARG A 3 10.47 12.05 12.37
CA ARG A 3 9.55 10.99 12.74
C ARG A 3 8.63 10.67 11.56
N ILE A 4 8.41 9.40 11.30
CA ILE A 4 7.47 8.95 10.27
C ILE A 4 6.07 8.90 10.90
N PRO A 5 5.10 9.73 10.46
CA PRO A 5 3.77 9.79 11.08
C PRO A 5 2.84 8.71 10.57
N PHE A 6 3.32 7.46 10.50
CA PHE A 6 2.53 6.30 10.12
C PHE A 6 2.74 5.19 11.13
N HIS A 7 1.64 4.61 11.61
CA HIS A 7 1.69 3.46 12.50
C HIS A 7 2.03 2.19 11.73
N TYR A 8 1.45 2.03 10.54
CA TYR A 8 1.68 0.87 9.69
C TYR A 8 1.26 1.18 8.26
N VAL A 9 1.76 0.37 7.35
CA VAL A 9 1.32 0.34 5.95
C VAL A 9 0.93 -1.10 5.64
N ASP A 10 -0.32 -1.33 5.27
CA ASP A 10 -0.82 -2.62 4.82
C ASP A 10 -0.85 -2.66 3.31
N LEU A 11 -0.33 -3.73 2.74
CA LEU A 11 -0.41 -4.02 1.32
C LEU A 11 -1.12 -5.35 1.14
N ARG A 12 -2.07 -5.41 0.21
CA ARG A 12 -2.85 -6.62 -0.04
C ARG A 12 -3.16 -6.77 -1.51
N THR A 13 -3.07 -8.00 -2.00
CA THR A 13 -3.47 -8.34 -3.36
C THR A 13 -4.07 -9.73 -3.38
N PHE A 14 -4.85 -10.02 -4.43
CA PHE A 14 -5.46 -11.33 -4.61
C PHE A 14 -4.80 -12.05 -5.76
N CYS A 15 -4.57 -13.35 -5.58
CA CYS A 15 -4.12 -14.23 -6.65
C CYS A 15 -5.28 -15.14 -7.03
N TYR A 16 -5.80 -14.96 -8.23
CA TYR A 16 -6.91 -15.75 -8.73
C TYR A 16 -6.42 -17.08 -9.29
N GLU A 17 -7.34 -18.04 -9.47
CA GLU A 17 -7.01 -19.39 -9.88
C GLU A 17 -6.20 -19.43 -11.19
N THR A 18 -6.45 -18.51 -12.10
CA THR A 18 -5.74 -18.43 -13.38
C THR A 18 -4.37 -17.77 -13.28
N GLU A 19 -4.00 -17.24 -12.13
CA GLU A 19 -2.74 -16.54 -11.92
C GLU A 19 -1.75 -17.43 -11.15
N GLN A 20 -0.46 -17.18 -11.33
CA GLN A 20 0.59 -17.87 -10.58
C GLN A 20 0.92 -17.09 -9.31
N VAL A 21 0.85 -17.76 -8.16
CA VAL A 21 1.09 -17.13 -6.85
C VAL A 21 2.47 -16.45 -6.80
N THR A 22 3.51 -17.10 -7.35
CA THR A 22 4.87 -16.55 -7.33
C THR A 22 4.95 -15.22 -8.07
N ARG A 23 4.21 -15.08 -9.16
CA ARG A 23 4.18 -13.83 -9.94
C ARG A 23 3.43 -12.72 -9.21
N VAL A 24 2.30 -13.06 -8.60
CA VAL A 24 1.51 -12.08 -7.84
C VAL A 24 2.29 -11.63 -6.61
N GLU A 25 2.97 -12.57 -5.93
CA GLU A 25 3.83 -12.22 -4.80
C GLU A 25 4.96 -11.28 -5.24
N ARG A 26 5.56 -11.53 -6.41
CA ARG A 26 6.59 -10.66 -6.95
C ARG A 26 6.07 -9.23 -7.17
N ALA A 27 4.82 -9.09 -7.63
CA ALA A 27 4.21 -7.79 -7.80
C ALA A 27 4.11 -7.05 -6.45
N LEU A 28 3.64 -7.76 -5.41
CA LEU A 28 3.52 -7.18 -4.08
C LEU A 28 4.89 -6.80 -3.52
N ARG A 29 5.91 -7.64 -3.73
CA ARG A 29 7.27 -7.40 -3.24
C ARG A 29 7.94 -6.18 -3.87
N THR A 30 7.47 -5.71 -5.01
CA THR A 30 7.98 -4.48 -5.62
C THR A 30 7.87 -3.29 -4.68
N LEU A 31 6.87 -3.30 -3.79
CA LEU A 31 6.61 -2.24 -2.82
C LEU A 31 7.25 -2.51 -1.45
N LEU A 32 7.79 -3.71 -1.23
CA LEU A 32 8.27 -4.13 0.08
C LEU A 32 9.79 -4.14 0.16
N PRO A 33 10.34 -3.95 1.37
CA PRO A 33 11.77 -4.16 1.60
C PRO A 33 12.17 -5.59 1.20
N GLU A 34 13.43 -5.77 0.82
CA GLU A 34 13.95 -7.07 0.45
C GLU A 34 13.76 -8.07 1.61
N GLU A 35 13.38 -9.29 1.28
CA GLU A 35 13.15 -10.38 2.24
C GLU A 35 12.02 -10.13 3.26
N PHE A 36 11.15 -9.14 3.01
CA PHE A 36 10.02 -8.91 3.89
C PHE A 36 9.03 -10.09 3.80
N GLU A 37 8.51 -10.53 4.94
CA GLU A 37 7.59 -11.66 4.98
C GLU A 37 6.21 -11.30 4.44
N VAL A 38 5.73 -12.11 3.48
CA VAL A 38 4.39 -11.94 2.89
C VAL A 38 3.51 -13.08 3.41
N ALA A 39 2.37 -12.72 4.00
CA ALA A 39 1.41 -13.69 4.50
C ALA A 39 0.51 -14.18 3.36
N ARG A 40 0.15 -15.45 3.41
CA ARG A 40 -0.75 -16.07 2.44
C ARG A 40 -1.96 -16.66 3.17
N THR A 41 -3.15 -16.39 2.65
CA THR A 41 -4.39 -16.96 3.18
C THR A 41 -5.21 -17.43 1.99
N GLU A 42 -5.72 -18.67 2.06
CA GLU A 42 -6.59 -19.19 1.01
C GLU A 42 -8.04 -18.85 1.32
N SER A 43 -8.80 -18.56 0.28
CA SER A 43 -10.22 -18.26 0.36
C SER A 43 -10.90 -18.86 -0.86
N GLU A 44 -12.23 -19.02 -0.80
CA GLU A 44 -13.02 -19.47 -1.95
C GLU A 44 -13.74 -18.27 -2.54
N GLY A 45 -13.70 -18.17 -3.87
CA GLY A 45 -14.44 -17.16 -4.59
C GLY A 45 -15.92 -17.51 -4.67
N HIS A 46 -16.71 -16.63 -5.27
CA HIS A 46 -18.16 -16.75 -5.36
C HIS A 46 -18.63 -18.04 -6.05
N HIS A 47 -17.83 -18.58 -6.96
CA HIS A 47 -18.14 -19.82 -7.68
C HIS A 47 -17.30 -21.00 -7.21
N GLY A 48 -16.75 -20.96 -5.99
CA GLY A 48 -15.92 -22.00 -5.46
C GLY A 48 -14.47 -21.99 -5.95
N ASP A 49 -14.09 -20.96 -6.71
CA ASP A 49 -12.74 -20.83 -7.22
C ASP A 49 -11.77 -20.50 -6.08
N ARG A 50 -10.57 -21.05 -6.16
CA ARG A 50 -9.53 -20.78 -5.17
C ARG A 50 -8.97 -19.36 -5.36
N ILE A 51 -8.95 -18.61 -4.28
CA ILE A 51 -8.31 -17.28 -4.26
C ILE A 51 -7.28 -17.28 -3.13
N VAL A 52 -6.05 -16.90 -3.46
CA VAL A 52 -5.00 -16.72 -2.46
C VAL A 52 -4.87 -15.23 -2.17
N VAL A 53 -5.01 -14.85 -0.90
CA VAL A 53 -4.82 -13.46 -0.47
C VAL A 53 -3.39 -13.32 0.02
N LEU A 54 -2.64 -12.42 -0.62
CA LEU A 54 -1.28 -12.10 -0.22
C LEU A 54 -1.31 -10.75 0.48
N SER A 55 -0.69 -10.66 1.65
CA SER A 55 -0.70 -9.43 2.42
C SER A 55 0.60 -9.23 3.18
N ALA A 56 0.91 -7.98 3.48
CA ALA A 56 2.06 -7.60 4.27
C ALA A 56 1.71 -6.38 5.09
N ARG A 57 2.05 -6.41 6.39
CA ARG A 57 1.90 -5.23 7.25
C ARG A 57 3.28 -4.76 7.65
N VAL A 58 3.63 -3.55 7.24
CA VAL A 58 4.91 -2.93 7.53
C VAL A 58 4.72 -1.98 8.70
N GLU A 59 5.32 -2.31 9.86
CA GLU A 59 5.14 -1.53 11.08
C GLU A 59 6.42 -0.80 11.53
N ASN A 60 7.59 -1.30 11.14
CA ASN A 60 8.84 -0.66 11.52
C ASN A 60 9.12 0.59 10.67
N ALA A 61 9.76 1.59 11.28
CA ALA A 61 10.00 2.88 10.63
C ALA A 61 10.79 2.76 9.32
N ASP A 62 11.82 1.93 9.30
CA ASP A 62 12.64 1.77 8.10
C ASP A 62 11.85 1.14 6.95
N GLY A 63 11.01 0.15 7.27
CA GLY A 63 10.16 -0.49 6.28
C GLY A 63 9.11 0.46 5.73
N VAL A 64 8.47 1.23 6.61
CA VAL A 64 7.49 2.24 6.19
C VAL A 64 8.16 3.26 5.29
N ARG A 65 9.35 3.73 5.67
CA ARG A 65 10.10 4.71 4.87
C ARG A 65 10.42 4.14 3.48
N TYR A 66 10.77 2.86 3.41
CA TYR A 66 11.02 2.20 2.13
C TYR A 66 9.78 2.23 1.23
N VAL A 67 8.60 1.86 1.78
CA VAL A 67 7.35 1.88 1.02
C VAL A 67 7.05 3.28 0.51
N LEU A 68 7.20 4.30 1.37
CA LEU A 68 6.95 5.69 0.98
C LEU A 68 7.90 6.14 -0.14
N THR A 69 9.16 5.72 -0.08
CA THR A 69 10.15 6.03 -1.12
C THR A 69 9.73 5.42 -2.46
N ARG A 70 9.20 4.18 -2.42
CA ARG A 70 8.69 3.55 -3.64
C ARG A 70 7.47 4.28 -4.19
N LEU A 71 6.57 4.73 -3.30
CA LEU A 71 5.40 5.50 -3.73
C LEU A 71 5.79 6.81 -4.43
N ALA A 72 6.90 7.41 -4.02
CA ALA A 72 7.37 8.64 -4.65
C ALA A 72 7.76 8.44 -6.12
N GLU A 73 7.89 7.20 -6.59
CA GLU A 73 8.17 6.88 -7.99
C GLU A 73 6.91 6.88 -8.85
N LEU A 74 5.72 7.11 -8.26
CA LEU A 74 4.48 7.18 -9.03
C LEU A 74 4.56 8.29 -10.08
N PRO A 75 4.12 8.00 -11.32
CA PRO A 75 3.89 9.07 -12.30
C PRO A 75 2.88 10.05 -11.71
N GLU A 76 3.12 11.34 -11.90
CA GLU A 76 2.23 12.38 -11.38
C GLU A 76 2.04 12.30 -9.86
N PHE A 77 3.13 11.99 -9.13
CA PHE A 77 3.08 11.88 -7.66
C PHE A 77 2.49 13.13 -7.00
N GLU A 78 2.77 14.31 -7.53
CA GLU A 78 2.21 15.57 -7.02
C GLU A 78 0.70 15.59 -7.05
N ARG A 79 0.09 14.93 -8.02
CA ARG A 79 -1.36 14.82 -8.13
C ARG A 79 -1.94 14.03 -6.95
N LEU A 80 -1.20 13.00 -6.50
CA LEU A 80 -1.60 12.24 -5.32
C LEU A 80 -1.62 13.16 -4.10
N LEU A 81 -0.63 14.04 -3.95
CA LEU A 81 -0.59 14.98 -2.83
C LEU A 81 -1.81 15.91 -2.84
N ASP A 82 -2.26 16.33 -4.01
CA ASP A 82 -3.45 17.17 -4.15
C ASP A 82 -4.74 16.40 -3.82
N GLU A 83 -4.73 15.08 -3.93
CA GLU A 83 -5.89 14.21 -3.68
C GLU A 83 -5.97 13.67 -2.26
N LEU A 84 -5.05 14.05 -1.37
CA LEU A 84 -5.01 13.47 -0.02
C LEU A 84 -6.32 13.69 0.75
N ASP A 85 -7.01 14.81 0.54
CA ASP A 85 -8.30 15.06 1.18
C ASP A 85 -9.33 13.98 0.82
N ASP A 86 -9.26 13.44 -0.38
CA ASP A 86 -10.17 12.40 -0.86
C ASP A 86 -9.68 11.00 -0.51
N ARG A 87 -8.39 10.84 -0.21
CA ARG A 87 -7.78 9.53 0.03
C ARG A 87 -7.64 9.18 1.50
N VAL A 88 -7.73 10.16 2.39
CA VAL A 88 -7.65 9.94 3.84
C VAL A 88 -9.05 9.91 4.43
N THR A 89 -9.34 8.86 5.20
CA THR A 89 -10.66 8.68 5.83
C THR A 89 -10.74 9.38 7.18
N ASP A 90 -11.95 9.41 7.75
CA ASP A 90 -12.17 9.95 9.09
C ASP A 90 -11.44 9.14 10.16
N ASN A 91 -11.10 7.88 9.86
CA ASN A 91 -10.30 7.02 10.74
C ASN A 91 -8.80 7.25 10.60
N THR A 92 -8.39 8.33 9.94
CA THR A 92 -6.99 8.67 9.70
C THR A 92 -6.22 7.61 8.89
N GLU A 93 -6.92 6.92 7.99
CA GLU A 93 -6.31 5.92 7.11
C GLU A 93 -6.21 6.46 5.69
N LEU A 94 -5.02 6.33 5.10
CA LEU A 94 -4.78 6.69 3.70
C LEU A 94 -4.99 5.43 2.84
N PHE A 95 -5.85 5.53 1.83
CA PHE A 95 -6.11 4.44 0.89
C PHE A 95 -5.61 4.78 -0.50
N LEU A 96 -4.99 3.80 -1.13
CA LEU A 96 -4.45 3.95 -2.48
C LEU A 96 -4.54 2.61 -3.20
N ARG A 97 -4.82 2.66 -4.50
CA ARG A 97 -4.79 1.46 -5.34
C ARG A 97 -3.68 1.56 -6.36
N LEU A 98 -2.93 0.48 -6.50
CA LEU A 98 -1.80 0.40 -7.40
C LEU A 98 -2.02 -0.70 -8.44
N ASP A 99 -1.41 -0.52 -9.60
CA ASP A 99 -1.55 -1.45 -10.71
C ASP A 99 -0.69 -2.69 -10.47
N LYS A 100 -1.35 -3.85 -10.39
CA LYS A 100 -0.69 -5.14 -10.14
C LYS A 100 0.22 -5.55 -11.30
N GLN A 101 -0.20 -5.30 -12.54
CA GLN A 101 0.61 -5.65 -13.71
C GLN A 101 1.88 -4.82 -13.78
N ALA A 102 1.77 -3.52 -13.55
CA ALA A 102 2.95 -2.64 -13.51
C ALA A 102 3.90 -3.05 -12.40
N ALA A 103 3.37 -3.38 -11.23
CA ALA A 103 4.19 -3.81 -10.08
C ALA A 103 4.94 -5.11 -10.39
N PHE A 104 4.31 -6.03 -11.11
CA PHE A 104 4.99 -7.26 -11.55
C PHE A 104 6.21 -6.93 -12.41
N GLN A 105 6.15 -5.86 -13.19
CA GLN A 105 7.25 -5.41 -14.03
C GLN A 105 8.24 -4.51 -13.29
N GLY A 106 8.06 -4.31 -12.00
CA GLY A 106 8.92 -3.48 -11.19
C GLY A 106 8.58 -1.99 -11.21
N GLU A 107 7.44 -1.63 -11.79
CA GLU A 107 7.00 -0.24 -11.90
C GLU A 107 5.90 0.08 -10.90
N ILE A 108 5.93 1.29 -10.37
CA ILE A 108 4.89 1.78 -9.47
C ILE A 108 3.96 2.69 -10.24
N ARG A 109 2.70 2.28 -10.37
CA ARG A 109 1.66 3.05 -11.06
C ARG A 109 0.33 2.93 -10.33
N ARG A 110 -0.48 3.96 -10.41
CA ARG A 110 -1.85 3.89 -9.90
C ARG A 110 -2.67 3.01 -10.84
N GLY A 111 -3.59 2.24 -10.28
CA GLY A 111 -4.42 1.35 -11.07
C GLY A 111 -5.26 0.47 -10.18
N ASP A 112 -5.27 -0.83 -10.45
CA ASP A 112 -6.06 -1.77 -9.70
C ASP A 112 -5.26 -3.05 -9.44
N GLY A 113 -5.66 -3.79 -8.41
CA GLY A 113 -5.09 -5.08 -8.07
C GLY A 113 -4.32 -5.11 -6.76
N ILE A 114 -3.65 -4.03 -6.38
CA ILE A 114 -2.96 -3.92 -5.10
C ILE A 114 -3.61 -2.80 -4.30
N THR A 115 -4.04 -3.12 -3.08
CA THR A 115 -4.60 -2.13 -2.15
C THR A 115 -3.55 -1.77 -1.11
N LEU A 116 -3.30 -0.49 -0.94
CA LEU A 116 -2.45 0.05 0.12
C LEU A 116 -3.33 0.79 1.11
N ARG A 117 -3.15 0.49 2.40
CA ARG A 117 -3.82 1.18 3.47
C ARG A 117 -2.78 1.56 4.53
N ALA A 118 -2.62 2.84 4.77
CA ALA A 118 -1.64 3.33 5.72
C ALA A 118 -2.34 4.09 6.85
N LYS A 119 -2.09 3.67 8.09
CA LYS A 119 -2.64 4.36 9.27
C LYS A 119 -1.76 5.56 9.60
N VAL A 120 -2.33 6.75 9.47
CA VAL A 120 -1.60 7.99 9.73
C VAL A 120 -1.69 8.32 11.22
N GLU A 121 -0.55 8.63 11.83
CA GLU A 121 -0.50 9.09 13.21
C GLU A 121 -0.80 10.59 13.24
N ALA A 122 -1.82 10.97 13.99
CA ALA A 122 -2.24 12.37 14.09
C ALA A 122 -2.80 12.67 15.47
N TYR A 123 -2.46 13.85 15.99
CA TYR A 123 -2.98 14.37 17.26
C TYR A 123 -3.40 15.83 17.06
N PRO A 124 -4.71 16.13 17.14
CA PRO A 124 -5.81 15.20 17.40
C PRO A 124 -6.01 14.20 16.25
N ALA A 125 -6.66 13.07 16.53
CA ALA A 125 -6.88 12.03 15.54
C ALA A 125 -8.04 12.42 14.61
N THR A 126 -7.83 13.44 13.80
CA THR A 126 -8.82 13.97 12.86
C THR A 126 -8.31 13.78 11.42
N LYS A 127 -9.25 13.78 10.48
CA LYS A 127 -8.91 13.68 9.06
C LYS A 127 -7.99 14.83 8.64
N GLU A 128 -8.27 16.04 9.07
CA GLU A 128 -7.49 17.23 8.70
C GLU A 128 -6.04 17.12 9.16
N ALA A 129 -5.83 16.70 10.40
CA ALA A 129 -4.48 16.52 10.94
C ALA A 129 -3.76 15.37 10.23
N ALA A 130 -4.46 14.30 9.91
CA ALA A 130 -3.90 13.16 9.19
C ALA A 130 -3.47 13.56 7.77
N VAL A 131 -4.29 14.33 7.06
CA VAL A 131 -3.97 14.83 5.72
C VAL A 131 -2.69 15.67 5.77
N GLU A 132 -2.59 16.57 6.73
CA GLU A 132 -1.42 17.43 6.86
C GLU A 132 -0.15 16.61 7.15
N ASN A 133 -0.24 15.66 8.08
CA ASN A 133 0.90 14.81 8.43
C ASN A 133 1.32 13.90 7.27
N ALA A 134 0.36 13.35 6.55
CA ALA A 134 0.65 12.53 5.37
C ALA A 134 1.33 13.36 4.29
N ARG A 135 0.85 14.58 4.07
CA ARG A 135 1.45 15.49 3.07
C ARG A 135 2.90 15.79 3.41
N GLU A 136 3.20 16.10 4.67
CA GLU A 136 4.57 16.36 5.11
C GLU A 136 5.47 15.15 4.93
N ALA A 137 4.97 13.96 5.23
CA ALA A 137 5.76 12.73 5.10
C ALA A 137 6.04 12.34 3.67
N LEU A 138 5.10 12.62 2.76
CA LEU A 138 5.21 12.24 1.35
C LEU A 138 5.87 13.33 0.48
N ASP A 139 5.89 14.54 0.96
CA ASP A 139 6.42 15.68 0.20
C ASP A 139 7.97 15.75 0.15
#